data_79dfd29c51fd0f103d99a2512953a5e7
#
_entry.id   79dfd29c51fd0f103d99a2512953a5e7
#
_cell.length_a   1.000
_cell.length_b   1.000
_cell.length_c   1.000
_cell.angle_alpha   90.00
_cell.angle_beta   90.00
_cell.angle_gamma   90.00
#
_symmetry.space_group_name_H-M   'P 1'
#
loop_
_entity.id
_entity.type
_entity.pdbx_description
1 polymer ?
#
loop_
_entity_poly.entity_id
_entity_poly.type
_entity_poly.pdbx_seq_one_letter_code
_entity_poly.pdbx_strand_id
1 'polypeptide(L)'
;MSKTVELARHLETLRINNMYKTDFYWTWDKTDDEIDAVFTVADALRDLRERNKSTKIFNSGLGISLFRDNSTRTRFSFASACNFLGLEEQVLDEKKSQIAHGETVRETANMVSFMADVIGIRDDMYIHQGHEYQKTFMDALEEGYRDGILEQRPTLVNLQCDVDHPTQCMADMLHVIHYFGGVENLKGKKVAMTWAYSPSYGKPLSVPQGVIGLFTRFGMDVTLAHPEGYDVFPEVEEIARKNCEKYGSKFHKTNSMAEAFKDADIVYPKSWAPFKAMEKRSELYVKGDQKGIDELEKELLAQNAQHKDWTCSEEMMKLTKDGKALYLHCLPADISGLSCPEGEVDNSVFDRYLVPLYKQASYKPYIIAAMIFLAQVKDPVKALMELDAANAKRLTNTR
;
A
#
# COMPACT_ATOMS: atom_id res chain seq x y z
N MET A 1 13.34 23.95 -18.14
CA MET A 1 13.62 23.28 -16.85
C MET A 1 13.11 21.86 -16.96
N SER A 2 13.78 20.86 -16.40
CA SER A 2 13.24 19.51 -16.40
C SER A 2 12.15 19.35 -15.34
N LYS A 3 11.23 18.41 -15.54
CA LYS A 3 10.18 18.09 -14.55
C LYS A 3 10.78 17.70 -13.19
N THR A 4 11.88 16.94 -13.17
CA THR A 4 12.60 16.61 -11.93
C THR A 4 13.05 17.85 -11.16
N VAL A 5 13.59 18.88 -11.83
CA VAL A 5 14.00 20.13 -11.17
C VAL A 5 12.81 20.92 -10.63
N GLU A 6 11.69 20.92 -11.33
CA GLU A 6 10.44 21.54 -10.82
C GLU A 6 9.94 20.84 -9.58
N LEU A 7 9.94 19.51 -9.58
CA LEU A 7 9.55 18.68 -8.43
C LEU A 7 10.53 18.84 -7.25
N ALA A 8 11.84 18.93 -7.51
CA ALA A 8 12.83 19.21 -6.46
C ALA A 8 12.60 20.57 -5.79
N ARG A 9 12.22 21.60 -6.57
CA ARG A 9 11.86 22.92 -6.02
C ARG A 9 10.55 22.88 -5.22
N HIS A 10 9.56 22.08 -5.65
CA HIS A 10 8.37 21.87 -4.86
C HIS A 10 8.72 21.18 -3.53
N LEU A 11 9.54 20.13 -3.57
CA LEU A 11 10.01 19.42 -2.38
C LEU A 11 10.71 20.35 -1.37
N GLU A 12 11.45 21.40 -1.84
CA GLU A 12 12.10 22.39 -0.99
C GLU A 12 11.10 23.21 -0.15
N THR A 13 9.84 23.30 -0.60
CA THR A 13 8.79 24.03 0.13
C THR A 13 8.14 23.21 1.25
N LEU A 14 8.36 21.91 1.30
CA LEU A 14 7.73 20.98 2.21
C LEU A 14 8.52 20.80 3.52
N ARG A 15 7.83 20.56 4.62
CA ARG A 15 8.41 20.33 5.95
C ARG A 15 8.65 18.84 6.17
N ILE A 16 9.79 18.34 5.71
CA ILE A 16 10.14 16.92 5.71
C ILE A 16 11.32 16.56 6.62
N ASN A 17 11.67 17.42 7.57
CA ASN A 17 12.86 17.28 8.43
C ASN A 17 12.85 15.99 9.28
N ASN A 18 11.70 15.37 9.48
CA ASN A 18 11.53 14.19 10.29
C ASN A 18 11.52 12.88 9.48
N MET A 19 11.81 12.91 8.17
CA MET A 19 11.80 11.69 7.35
C MET A 19 13.16 10.98 7.32
N TYR A 20 14.26 11.71 7.45
CA TYR A 20 15.60 11.13 7.40
C TYR A 20 15.88 10.22 8.62
N LYS A 21 16.33 8.99 8.37
CA LYS A 21 16.56 7.93 9.36
C LYS A 21 15.30 7.53 10.15
N THR A 22 14.15 7.53 9.50
CA THR A 22 12.89 7.06 10.08
C THR A 22 12.27 5.95 9.25
N ASP A 23 11.18 5.41 9.73
CA ASP A 23 10.45 4.32 9.10
C ASP A 23 9.21 4.85 8.37
N PHE A 24 8.70 4.09 7.41
CA PHE A 24 7.38 4.34 6.83
C PHE A 24 6.43 3.23 7.27
N TYR A 25 5.66 3.49 8.33
CA TYR A 25 4.79 2.51 8.98
C TYR A 25 3.35 2.64 8.52
N TRP A 26 2.64 3.71 8.89
CA TRP A 26 1.27 3.97 8.47
C TRP A 26 1.15 5.29 7.71
N THR A 27 0.17 5.38 6.81
CA THR A 27 -0.07 6.61 6.04
C THR A 27 -0.53 7.77 6.92
N TRP A 28 -1.32 7.49 7.95
CA TRP A 28 -1.84 8.51 8.87
C TRP A 28 -0.87 8.98 9.95
N ASP A 29 0.26 8.31 10.13
CA ASP A 29 1.36 8.79 11.00
C ASP A 29 2.20 9.88 10.32
N LYS A 30 2.03 10.07 9.03
CA LYS A 30 2.76 11.06 8.23
C LYS A 30 1.97 12.37 8.12
N THR A 31 2.69 13.50 8.14
CA THR A 31 2.11 14.82 7.87
C THR A 31 1.69 14.95 6.41
N ASP A 32 0.94 16.02 6.09
CA ASP A 32 0.54 16.28 4.70
C ASP A 32 1.74 16.55 3.81
N ASP A 33 2.73 17.29 4.33
CA ASP A 33 3.98 17.59 3.63
C ASP A 33 4.81 16.31 3.39
N GLU A 34 4.84 15.36 4.33
CA GLU A 34 5.57 14.09 4.17
C GLU A 34 4.90 13.17 3.15
N ILE A 35 3.57 13.16 3.09
CA ILE A 35 2.81 12.42 2.05
C ILE A 35 3.06 13.04 0.67
N ASP A 36 3.00 14.38 0.55
CA ASP A 36 3.28 15.09 -0.70
C ASP A 36 4.74 14.86 -1.15
N ALA A 37 5.69 14.86 -0.21
CA ALA A 37 7.09 14.55 -0.51
C ALA A 37 7.27 13.17 -1.14
N VAL A 38 6.55 12.14 -0.66
CA VAL A 38 6.62 10.79 -1.27
C VAL A 38 6.10 10.82 -2.70
N PHE A 39 4.98 11.49 -2.98
CA PHE A 39 4.46 11.62 -4.34
C PHE A 39 5.41 12.40 -5.24
N THR A 40 5.95 13.49 -4.74
CA THR A 40 6.89 14.37 -5.45
C THR A 40 8.17 13.59 -5.84
N VAL A 41 8.76 12.86 -4.90
CA VAL A 41 9.96 12.05 -5.17
C VAL A 41 9.65 10.88 -6.09
N ALA A 42 8.49 10.20 -5.93
CA ALA A 42 8.08 9.12 -6.81
C ALA A 42 7.97 9.60 -8.27
N ASP A 43 7.36 10.76 -8.50
CA ASP A 43 7.26 11.37 -9.83
C ASP A 43 8.60 11.84 -10.38
N ALA A 44 9.51 12.38 -9.53
CA ALA A 44 10.86 12.77 -9.95
C ALA A 44 11.69 11.56 -10.39
N LEU A 45 11.67 10.47 -9.61
CA LEU A 45 12.36 9.24 -9.96
C LEU A 45 11.79 8.62 -11.25
N ARG A 46 10.48 8.72 -11.45
CA ARG A 46 9.84 8.27 -12.67
C ARG A 46 10.24 9.11 -13.88
N ASP A 47 10.23 10.44 -13.78
CA ASP A 47 10.68 11.35 -14.86
C ASP A 47 12.14 11.08 -15.25
N LEU A 48 13.04 10.91 -14.28
CA LEU A 48 14.43 10.55 -14.53
C LEU A 48 14.54 9.26 -15.36
N ARG A 49 13.81 8.21 -14.99
CA ARG A 49 13.84 6.92 -15.71
C ARG A 49 13.20 7.00 -17.09
N GLU A 50 12.13 7.75 -17.28
CA GLU A 50 11.50 8.00 -18.59
C GLU A 50 12.49 8.73 -19.54
N ARG A 51 13.33 9.61 -18.99
CA ARG A 51 14.42 10.28 -19.73
C ARG A 51 15.71 9.48 -19.83
N ASN A 52 15.68 8.19 -19.51
CA ASN A 52 16.85 7.29 -19.52
C ASN A 52 17.98 7.72 -18.56
N LYS A 53 17.69 8.42 -17.49
CA LYS A 53 18.67 8.77 -16.45
C LYS A 53 18.72 7.70 -15.35
N SER A 54 19.91 7.53 -14.76
CA SER A 54 20.09 6.69 -13.57
C SER A 54 19.44 7.36 -12.36
N THR A 55 18.81 6.56 -11.51
CA THR A 55 18.20 6.99 -10.25
C THR A 55 18.97 6.49 -9.03
N LYS A 56 20.17 5.91 -9.26
CA LYS A 56 20.98 5.30 -8.22
C LYS A 56 21.58 6.37 -7.30
N ILE A 57 21.22 6.29 -6.02
CA ILE A 57 21.82 7.08 -4.92
C ILE A 57 22.81 6.23 -4.11
N PHE A 58 22.72 4.91 -4.22
CA PHE A 58 23.66 3.96 -3.63
C PHE A 58 24.57 3.37 -4.72
N ASN A 59 25.85 3.25 -4.41
CA ASN A 59 26.79 2.50 -5.25
C ASN A 59 26.83 1.02 -4.89
N SER A 60 26.42 0.68 -3.68
CA SER A 60 26.27 -0.67 -3.14
C SER A 60 25.35 -0.61 -1.91
N GLY A 61 24.91 -1.75 -1.43
CA GLY A 61 24.07 -1.86 -0.24
C GLY A 61 22.99 -2.91 -0.42
N LEU A 62 22.27 -3.20 0.63
CA LEU A 62 21.34 -4.30 0.73
C LEU A 62 19.96 -3.85 1.21
N GLY A 63 18.93 -4.22 0.46
CA GLY A 63 17.55 -4.22 0.92
C GLY A 63 17.13 -5.64 1.30
N ILE A 64 16.59 -5.83 2.49
CA ILE A 64 16.08 -7.14 2.93
C ILE A 64 14.56 -7.10 2.95
N SER A 65 13.91 -8.11 2.35
CA SER A 65 12.45 -8.25 2.40
C SER A 65 12.03 -9.49 3.19
N LEU A 66 11.00 -9.34 4.01
CA LEU A 66 10.35 -10.42 4.73
C LEU A 66 8.87 -10.47 4.34
N PHE A 67 8.41 -11.63 3.88
CA PHE A 67 7.04 -11.84 3.44
C PHE A 67 6.44 -13.05 4.15
N ARG A 68 5.49 -12.83 5.03
CA ARG A 68 4.73 -13.87 5.72
C ARG A 68 3.50 -14.33 4.94
N ASP A 69 3.09 -13.54 3.92
CA ASP A 69 2.04 -13.94 2.98
C ASP A 69 2.52 -13.86 1.53
N ASN A 70 1.83 -14.60 0.66
CA ASN A 70 2.13 -14.66 -0.76
C ASN A 70 1.88 -13.32 -1.44
N SER A 71 2.84 -12.87 -2.25
CA SER A 71 2.70 -11.67 -3.06
C SER A 71 3.62 -11.70 -4.26
N THR A 72 3.09 -11.53 -5.46
CA THR A 72 3.90 -11.34 -6.66
C THR A 72 4.30 -9.88 -6.80
N ARG A 73 3.33 -8.99 -6.84
CA ARG A 73 3.57 -7.57 -7.16
C ARG A 73 4.39 -6.84 -6.09
N THR A 74 4.07 -7.02 -4.80
CA THR A 74 4.80 -6.30 -3.74
C THR A 74 6.25 -6.77 -3.64
N ARG A 75 6.52 -8.08 -3.82
CA ARG A 75 7.88 -8.61 -3.88
C ARG A 75 8.68 -7.93 -4.99
N PHE A 76 8.20 -7.99 -6.22
CA PHE A 76 8.91 -7.38 -7.35
C PHE A 76 8.92 -5.85 -7.30
N SER A 77 7.93 -5.21 -6.68
CA SER A 77 7.94 -3.76 -6.49
C SER A 77 9.03 -3.33 -5.50
N PHE A 78 9.23 -4.06 -4.41
CA PHE A 78 10.30 -3.79 -3.45
C PHE A 78 11.68 -4.04 -4.08
N ALA A 79 11.87 -5.20 -4.71
CA ALA A 79 13.11 -5.51 -5.42
C ALA A 79 13.43 -4.47 -6.51
N SER A 80 12.41 -4.04 -7.27
CA SER A 80 12.56 -2.98 -8.28
C SER A 80 12.92 -1.64 -7.65
N ALA A 81 12.31 -1.27 -6.52
CA ALA A 81 12.63 -0.03 -5.80
C ALA A 81 14.08 -0.02 -5.29
N CYS A 82 14.54 -1.12 -4.68
CA CYS A 82 15.92 -1.29 -4.28
C CYS A 82 16.87 -1.12 -5.47
N ASN A 83 16.60 -1.82 -6.57
CA ASN A 83 17.41 -1.71 -7.80
C ASN A 83 17.40 -0.31 -8.41
N PHE A 84 16.27 0.42 -8.38
CA PHE A 84 16.19 1.81 -8.85
C PHE A 84 17.20 2.69 -8.12
N LEU A 85 17.34 2.47 -6.82
CA LEU A 85 18.20 3.28 -5.96
C LEU A 85 19.64 2.77 -5.89
N GLY A 86 19.93 1.58 -6.42
CA GLY A 86 21.28 1.02 -6.47
C GLY A 86 21.58 -0.03 -5.40
N LEU A 87 20.55 -0.46 -4.66
CA LEU A 87 20.63 -1.55 -3.68
C LEU A 87 20.39 -2.90 -4.36
N GLU A 88 21.01 -3.95 -3.82
CA GLU A 88 20.63 -5.34 -4.08
C GLU A 88 19.50 -5.77 -3.13
N GLU A 89 18.63 -6.67 -3.56
CA GLU A 89 17.55 -7.18 -2.71
C GLU A 89 17.80 -8.65 -2.35
N GLN A 90 17.59 -8.97 -1.07
CA GLN A 90 17.60 -10.33 -0.54
C GLN A 90 16.30 -10.61 0.22
N VAL A 91 15.74 -11.79 -0.03
CA VAL A 91 14.53 -12.25 0.68
C VAL A 91 14.95 -13.00 1.94
N LEU A 92 14.47 -12.55 3.09
CA LEU A 92 14.58 -13.29 4.36
C LEU A 92 13.47 -14.38 4.37
N ASP A 93 13.86 -15.62 4.20
CA ASP A 93 12.98 -16.79 4.33
C ASP A 93 13.04 -17.29 5.78
N GLU A 94 11.96 -17.05 6.54
CA GLU A 94 11.91 -17.45 7.96
C GLU A 94 12.13 -18.96 8.16
N LYS A 95 11.68 -19.80 7.23
CA LYS A 95 11.86 -21.27 7.31
C LYS A 95 13.31 -21.70 7.13
N LYS A 96 14.14 -20.85 6.53
CA LYS A 96 15.57 -21.09 6.28
C LYS A 96 16.49 -20.25 7.18
N SER A 97 15.90 -19.50 8.11
CA SER A 97 16.64 -18.65 9.06
C SER A 97 16.54 -19.19 10.47
N GLN A 98 17.27 -18.59 11.40
CA GLN A 98 17.23 -18.97 12.83
C GLN A 98 15.89 -18.61 13.50
N ILE A 99 15.03 -17.80 12.85
CA ILE A 99 13.65 -17.55 13.28
C ILE A 99 12.90 -18.90 13.46
N ALA A 100 13.12 -19.83 12.56
CA ALA A 100 12.53 -21.18 12.66
C ALA A 100 13.00 -21.97 13.91
N HIS A 101 14.09 -21.54 14.53
CA HIS A 101 14.68 -22.15 15.73
C HIS A 101 14.53 -21.28 16.99
N GLY A 102 13.67 -20.27 16.97
CA GLY A 102 13.32 -19.46 18.12
C GLY A 102 14.13 -18.16 18.27
N GLU A 103 14.81 -17.69 17.20
CA GLU A 103 15.39 -16.35 17.19
C GLU A 103 14.28 -15.31 17.41
N THR A 104 14.49 -14.42 18.37
CA THR A 104 13.51 -13.39 18.71
C THR A 104 13.47 -12.28 17.66
N VAL A 105 12.35 -11.54 17.59
CA VAL A 105 12.21 -10.36 16.71
C VAL A 105 13.34 -9.36 16.92
N ARG A 106 13.72 -9.11 18.19
CA ARG A 106 14.81 -8.21 18.56
C ARG A 106 16.17 -8.69 18.05
N GLU A 107 16.44 -9.99 18.16
CA GLU A 107 17.68 -10.59 17.62
C GLU A 107 17.70 -10.48 16.11
N THR A 108 16.64 -10.91 15.44
CA THR A 108 16.52 -10.81 13.97
C THR A 108 16.72 -9.36 13.51
N ALA A 109 16.05 -8.40 14.16
CA ALA A 109 16.16 -6.99 13.82
C ALA A 109 17.61 -6.50 13.89
N ASN A 110 18.33 -6.79 14.97
CA ASN A 110 19.73 -6.41 15.10
C ASN A 110 20.62 -7.17 14.11
N MET A 111 20.42 -8.49 13.95
CA MET A 111 21.27 -9.33 13.08
C MET A 111 21.19 -8.93 11.60
N VAL A 112 20.00 -8.55 11.10
CA VAL A 112 19.87 -8.15 9.69
C VAL A 112 20.24 -6.68 9.47
N SER A 113 20.11 -5.83 10.47
CA SER A 113 20.19 -4.37 10.33
C SER A 113 21.59 -3.83 10.18
N PHE A 114 22.62 -4.50 10.74
CA PHE A 114 23.99 -4.08 10.47
C PHE A 114 24.46 -4.42 9.03
N MET A 115 23.71 -5.26 8.31
CA MET A 115 24.00 -5.63 6.93
C MET A 115 23.12 -4.91 5.91
N ALA A 116 21.99 -4.33 6.33
CA ALA A 116 20.99 -3.76 5.44
C ALA A 116 20.86 -2.25 5.56
N ASP A 117 20.52 -1.59 4.44
CA ASP A 117 20.14 -0.17 4.39
C ASP A 117 18.63 -0.01 4.53
N VAL A 118 17.88 -1.01 4.05
CA VAL A 118 16.40 -0.99 4.02
C VAL A 118 15.85 -2.36 4.36
N ILE A 119 14.74 -2.36 5.10
CA ILE A 119 14.00 -3.56 5.44
C ILE A 119 12.54 -3.37 5.03
N GLY A 120 12.02 -4.27 4.20
CA GLY A 120 10.62 -4.29 3.80
C GLY A 120 9.91 -5.47 4.45
N ILE A 121 8.83 -5.22 5.22
CA ILE A 121 8.07 -6.28 5.87
C ILE A 121 6.64 -6.29 5.38
N ARG A 122 6.15 -7.49 4.98
CA ARG A 122 4.75 -7.79 4.78
C ARG A 122 4.29 -8.88 5.74
N ASP A 123 3.32 -8.53 6.59
CA ASP A 123 2.67 -9.44 7.53
C ASP A 123 1.21 -9.01 7.73
N ASP A 124 0.30 -9.56 6.94
CA ASP A 124 -1.10 -9.12 6.84
C ASP A 124 -2.12 -10.24 7.03
N MET A 125 -1.66 -11.46 7.39
CA MET A 125 -2.53 -12.63 7.49
C MET A 125 -3.39 -12.67 8.75
N TYR A 126 -2.84 -12.19 9.88
CA TYR A 126 -3.47 -12.30 11.19
C TYR A 126 -3.57 -10.91 11.82
N ILE A 127 -4.82 -10.48 12.09
CA ILE A 127 -5.05 -9.17 12.72
C ILE A 127 -4.46 -9.15 14.13
N HIS A 128 -4.00 -8.00 14.55
CA HIS A 128 -3.28 -7.73 15.79
C HIS A 128 -1.90 -8.41 15.90
N GLN A 129 -1.39 -9.04 14.82
CA GLN A 129 -0.08 -9.69 14.81
C GLN A 129 0.92 -8.96 13.91
N GLY A 130 0.52 -8.64 12.68
CA GLY A 130 1.45 -8.11 11.69
C GLY A 130 1.98 -6.71 12.03
N HIS A 131 1.11 -5.80 12.43
CA HIS A 131 1.53 -4.47 12.84
C HIS A 131 2.36 -4.50 14.14
N GLU A 132 2.02 -5.34 15.12
CA GLU A 132 2.80 -5.49 16.35
C GLU A 132 4.19 -6.08 16.07
N TYR A 133 4.30 -7.05 15.16
CA TYR A 133 5.58 -7.55 14.70
C TYR A 133 6.46 -6.45 14.12
N GLN A 134 5.91 -5.66 13.19
CA GLN A 134 6.63 -4.55 12.57
C GLN A 134 7.02 -3.49 13.59
N LYS A 135 6.13 -3.17 14.53
CA LYS A 135 6.40 -2.23 15.61
C LYS A 135 7.55 -2.71 16.49
N THR A 136 7.52 -3.97 16.93
CA THR A 136 8.59 -4.58 17.72
C THR A 136 9.93 -4.55 16.97
N PHE A 137 9.88 -4.76 15.65
CA PHE A 137 11.07 -4.69 14.80
C PHE A 137 11.63 -3.27 14.74
N MET A 138 10.78 -2.24 14.52
CA MET A 138 11.19 -0.83 14.52
C MET A 138 11.75 -0.36 15.86
N ASP A 139 11.12 -0.76 16.98
CA ASP A 139 11.58 -0.44 18.33
C ASP A 139 12.97 -1.03 18.57
N ALA A 140 13.23 -2.26 18.10
CA ALA A 140 14.53 -2.91 18.21
C ALA A 140 15.61 -2.23 17.34
N LEU A 141 15.24 -1.74 16.13
CA LEU A 141 16.14 -0.94 15.29
C LEU A 141 16.54 0.37 15.96
N GLU A 142 15.58 1.07 16.51
CA GLU A 142 15.79 2.36 17.18
C GLU A 142 16.66 2.18 18.44
N GLU A 143 16.35 1.17 19.27
CA GLU A 143 17.14 0.82 20.45
C GLU A 143 18.57 0.46 20.04
N GLY A 144 18.75 -0.45 19.08
CA GLY A 144 20.05 -0.89 18.61
C GLY A 144 20.92 0.23 18.06
N TYR A 145 20.32 1.17 17.32
CA TYR A 145 21.03 2.33 16.80
C TYR A 145 21.39 3.33 17.91
N ARG A 146 20.45 3.66 18.80
CA ARG A 146 20.67 4.56 19.93
C ARG A 146 21.77 4.06 20.89
N ASP A 147 21.77 2.76 21.17
CA ASP A 147 22.69 2.14 22.13
C ASP A 147 24.04 1.77 21.51
N GLY A 148 24.25 2.08 20.22
CA GLY A 148 25.51 1.85 19.50
C GLY A 148 25.77 0.40 19.12
N ILE A 149 24.74 -0.45 19.14
CA ILE A 149 24.81 -1.82 18.62
C ILE A 149 24.88 -1.78 17.08
N LEU A 150 24.11 -0.87 16.47
CA LEU A 150 24.10 -0.64 15.03
C LEU A 150 24.86 0.63 14.68
N GLU A 151 25.81 0.54 13.76
CA GLU A 151 26.54 1.69 13.23
C GLU A 151 25.69 2.49 12.23
N GLN A 152 24.74 1.84 11.56
CA GLN A 152 23.77 2.41 10.63
C GLN A 152 22.32 2.22 11.12
N ARG A 153 21.45 3.11 10.68
CA ARG A 153 20.00 3.02 10.94
C ARG A 153 19.30 2.66 9.64
N PRO A 154 19.01 1.38 9.37
CA PRO A 154 18.19 1.02 8.21
C PRO A 154 16.77 1.57 8.36
N THR A 155 16.09 1.74 7.25
CA THR A 155 14.68 2.15 7.21
C THR A 155 13.79 0.92 7.10
N LEU A 156 12.78 0.81 7.94
CA LEU A 156 11.71 -0.13 7.74
C LEU A 156 10.61 0.49 6.86
N VAL A 157 10.20 -0.22 5.83
CA VAL A 157 9.03 0.10 4.99
C VAL A 157 7.97 -0.96 5.23
N ASN A 158 6.80 -0.53 5.71
CA ASN A 158 5.62 -1.38 5.79
C ASN A 158 5.11 -1.71 4.38
N LEU A 159 5.43 -2.90 3.89
CA LEU A 159 4.98 -3.36 2.58
C LEU A 159 3.50 -3.75 2.58
N GLN A 160 2.99 -4.20 3.69
CA GLN A 160 1.59 -4.40 4.09
C GLN A 160 1.55 -4.99 5.50
N CYS A 161 0.71 -4.49 6.38
CA CYS A 161 0.33 -5.15 7.62
C CYS A 161 -1.18 -5.38 7.66
N ASP A 162 -1.69 -5.89 8.77
CA ASP A 162 -3.12 -6.10 8.99
C ASP A 162 -3.92 -4.79 9.12
N VAL A 163 -3.27 -3.69 9.46
CA VAL A 163 -3.90 -2.37 9.69
C VAL A 163 -3.84 -1.49 8.44
N ASP A 164 -2.68 -1.30 7.83
CA ASP A 164 -2.49 -0.45 6.64
C ASP A 164 -1.70 -1.14 5.54
N HIS A 165 -1.94 -0.71 4.31
CA HIS A 165 -1.13 -1.07 3.15
C HIS A 165 -0.58 0.19 2.46
N PRO A 166 0.35 0.93 3.11
CA PRO A 166 0.77 2.26 2.68
C PRO A 166 1.32 2.26 1.25
N THR A 167 2.10 1.26 0.87
CA THR A 167 2.68 1.17 -0.48
C THR A 167 1.63 0.98 -1.58
N GLN A 168 0.47 0.39 -1.25
CA GLN A 168 -0.65 0.26 -2.19
C GLN A 168 -1.49 1.54 -2.22
N CYS A 169 -1.96 1.99 -1.06
CA CYS A 169 -2.88 3.13 -0.99
C CYS A 169 -2.27 4.41 -1.54
N MET A 170 -0.97 4.62 -1.32
CA MET A 170 -0.26 5.76 -1.90
C MET A 170 -0.04 5.59 -3.41
N ALA A 171 0.20 4.37 -3.91
CA ALA A 171 0.27 4.14 -5.36
C ALA A 171 -1.09 4.39 -6.03
N ASP A 172 -2.18 3.98 -5.38
CA ASP A 172 -3.54 4.22 -5.83
C ASP A 172 -3.86 5.72 -5.85
N MET A 173 -3.50 6.44 -4.79
CA MET A 173 -3.71 7.88 -4.70
C MET A 173 -2.87 8.65 -5.74
N LEU A 174 -1.61 8.29 -5.96
CA LEU A 174 -0.79 8.91 -7.00
C LEU A 174 -1.38 8.68 -8.39
N HIS A 175 -1.94 7.49 -8.65
CA HIS A 175 -2.69 7.25 -9.88
C HIS A 175 -3.91 8.15 -10.00
N VAL A 176 -4.70 8.30 -8.94
CA VAL A 176 -5.90 9.15 -8.89
C VAL A 176 -5.53 10.62 -9.12
N ILE A 177 -4.47 11.12 -8.49
CA ILE A 177 -3.95 12.48 -8.72
C ILE A 177 -3.64 12.69 -10.20
N HIS A 178 -2.92 11.76 -10.82
CA HIS A 178 -2.58 11.85 -12.25
C HIS A 178 -3.80 11.70 -13.16
N TYR A 179 -4.75 10.82 -12.82
CA TYR A 179 -5.94 10.58 -13.62
C TYR A 179 -6.86 11.81 -13.68
N PHE A 180 -7.03 12.51 -12.55
CA PHE A 180 -7.85 13.72 -12.47
C PHE A 180 -7.07 15.01 -12.74
N GLY A 181 -5.77 14.94 -13.02
CA GLY A 181 -4.95 16.06 -13.47
C GLY A 181 -4.44 16.99 -12.36
N GLY A 182 -4.43 16.53 -11.11
CA GLY A 182 -3.86 17.27 -9.97
C GLY A 182 -4.63 17.07 -8.67
N VAL A 183 -3.98 17.35 -7.55
CA VAL A 183 -4.57 17.24 -6.20
C VAL A 183 -5.76 18.18 -6.03
N GLU A 184 -5.68 19.36 -6.63
CA GLU A 184 -6.73 20.40 -6.59
C GLU A 184 -8.08 19.94 -7.18
N ASN A 185 -8.06 18.91 -8.03
CA ASN A 185 -9.25 18.36 -8.67
C ASN A 185 -9.90 17.21 -7.87
N LEU A 186 -9.36 16.86 -6.71
CA LEU A 186 -9.84 15.71 -5.93
C LEU A 186 -10.94 16.08 -4.93
N LYS A 187 -10.95 17.30 -4.44
CA LYS A 187 -11.91 17.74 -3.42
C LYS A 187 -13.35 17.52 -3.87
N GLY A 188 -14.14 16.82 -3.05
CA GLY A 188 -15.54 16.50 -3.32
C GLY A 188 -15.78 15.39 -4.33
N LYS A 189 -14.72 14.74 -4.86
CA LYS A 189 -14.86 13.50 -5.64
C LYS A 189 -15.44 12.40 -4.75
N LYS A 190 -16.42 11.68 -5.26
CA LYS A 190 -17.06 10.57 -4.55
C LYS A 190 -16.33 9.27 -4.81
N VAL A 191 -15.96 8.57 -3.75
CA VAL A 191 -15.26 7.28 -3.77
C VAL A 191 -16.14 6.21 -3.14
N ALA A 192 -16.48 5.17 -3.88
CA ALA A 192 -17.12 3.97 -3.37
C ALA A 192 -16.07 2.92 -3.04
N MET A 193 -15.65 2.81 -1.77
CA MET A 193 -14.88 1.67 -1.29
C MET A 193 -15.85 0.60 -0.85
N THR A 194 -15.98 -0.48 -1.63
CA THR A 194 -17.00 -1.50 -1.34
C THR A 194 -16.40 -2.88 -1.16
N TRP A 195 -16.99 -3.65 -0.25
CA TRP A 195 -16.80 -5.08 -0.29
C TRP A 195 -17.27 -5.62 -1.66
N ALA A 196 -16.67 -6.71 -2.09
CA ALA A 196 -17.09 -7.45 -3.27
C ALA A 196 -16.91 -8.94 -3.05
N TYR A 197 -17.77 -9.75 -3.65
CA TYR A 197 -17.75 -11.20 -3.49
C TYR A 197 -16.46 -11.82 -4.02
N SER A 198 -15.95 -12.76 -3.27
CA SER A 198 -14.80 -13.58 -3.67
C SER A 198 -15.01 -15.03 -3.24
N PRO A 199 -14.63 -16.00 -4.05
CA PRO A 199 -14.59 -17.40 -3.64
C PRO A 199 -13.43 -17.71 -2.67
N SER A 200 -12.67 -16.70 -2.24
CA SER A 200 -11.59 -16.79 -1.26
C SER A 200 -11.98 -16.10 0.04
N TYR A 201 -11.59 -16.67 1.19
CA TYR A 201 -12.02 -16.19 2.50
C TYR A 201 -11.02 -15.29 3.24
N GLY A 202 -9.75 -15.41 2.96
CA GLY A 202 -8.68 -14.88 3.81
C GLY A 202 -8.09 -13.54 3.33
N LYS A 203 -8.85 -12.75 2.57
CA LYS A 203 -8.31 -11.47 2.06
C LYS A 203 -8.19 -10.42 3.18
N PRO A 204 -7.06 -9.67 3.24
CA PRO A 204 -6.77 -8.75 4.34
C PRO A 204 -7.63 -7.48 4.32
N LEU A 205 -7.83 -6.91 5.52
CA LEU A 205 -8.57 -5.68 5.80
C LEU A 205 -7.80 -4.40 5.43
N SER A 206 -6.48 -4.47 5.36
CA SER A 206 -5.61 -3.29 5.25
C SER A 206 -5.81 -2.44 3.99
N VAL A 207 -6.32 -3.00 2.89
CA VAL A 207 -6.59 -2.20 1.68
C VAL A 207 -7.80 -1.29 1.85
N PRO A 208 -9.01 -1.76 2.23
CA PRO A 208 -10.11 -0.85 2.49
C PRO A 208 -9.78 0.14 3.61
N GLN A 209 -9.06 -0.26 4.64
CA GLN A 209 -8.61 0.62 5.73
C GLN A 209 -7.69 1.74 5.22
N GLY A 210 -6.67 1.40 4.45
CA GLY A 210 -5.78 2.40 3.87
C GLY A 210 -6.48 3.34 2.89
N VAL A 211 -7.46 2.85 2.11
CA VAL A 211 -8.25 3.70 1.20
C VAL A 211 -9.09 4.71 1.99
N ILE A 212 -9.88 4.28 2.97
CA ILE A 212 -10.70 5.24 3.74
C ILE A 212 -9.84 6.21 4.56
N GLY A 213 -8.70 5.76 5.11
CA GLY A 213 -7.77 6.59 5.87
C GLY A 213 -7.04 7.63 5.01
N LEU A 214 -6.67 7.28 3.78
CA LEU A 214 -5.90 8.19 2.93
C LEU A 214 -6.79 9.08 2.05
N PHE A 215 -7.85 8.54 1.41
CA PHE A 215 -8.64 9.29 0.43
C PHE A 215 -9.45 10.42 1.08
N THR A 216 -9.99 10.21 2.28
CA THR A 216 -10.67 11.25 3.07
C THR A 216 -9.74 12.44 3.37
N ARG A 217 -8.44 12.20 3.53
CA ARG A 217 -7.41 13.22 3.76
C ARG A 217 -7.23 14.16 2.57
N PHE A 218 -7.55 13.70 1.35
CA PHE A 218 -7.48 14.52 0.14
C PHE A 218 -8.80 15.27 -0.17
N GLY A 219 -9.68 15.39 0.82
CA GLY A 219 -10.96 16.08 0.66
C GLY A 219 -11.98 15.32 -0.19
N MET A 220 -11.77 14.01 -0.41
CA MET A 220 -12.68 13.17 -1.18
C MET A 220 -13.80 12.63 -0.28
N ASP A 221 -15.02 12.56 -0.79
CA ASP A 221 -16.17 11.98 -0.11
C ASP A 221 -16.14 10.46 -0.26
N VAL A 222 -15.88 9.73 0.83
CA VAL A 222 -15.71 8.28 0.80
C VAL A 222 -16.90 7.57 1.42
N THR A 223 -17.52 6.66 0.65
CA THR A 223 -18.51 5.72 1.16
C THR A 223 -17.91 4.34 1.30
N LEU A 224 -17.86 3.82 2.53
CA LEU A 224 -17.50 2.43 2.82
C LEU A 224 -18.78 1.59 2.80
N ALA A 225 -18.85 0.62 1.88
CA ALA A 225 -20.01 -0.26 1.77
C ALA A 225 -19.61 -1.72 1.90
N HIS A 226 -20.32 -2.46 2.76
CA HIS A 226 -20.10 -3.89 2.96
C HIS A 226 -21.36 -4.58 3.50
N PRO A 227 -21.52 -5.90 3.34
CA PRO A 227 -22.57 -6.66 4.02
C PRO A 227 -22.44 -6.51 5.54
N GLU A 228 -23.52 -6.76 6.25
CA GLU A 228 -23.51 -6.75 7.73
C GLU A 228 -22.45 -7.75 8.25
N GLY A 229 -21.66 -7.33 9.23
CA GLY A 229 -20.59 -8.14 9.84
C GLY A 229 -19.24 -8.09 9.13
N TYR A 230 -19.13 -7.42 7.98
CA TYR A 230 -17.86 -7.23 7.26
C TYR A 230 -17.18 -5.89 7.61
N ASP A 231 -17.29 -5.47 8.84
CA ASP A 231 -16.69 -4.23 9.34
C ASP A 231 -15.16 -4.25 9.21
N VAL A 232 -14.58 -3.06 9.16
CA VAL A 232 -13.14 -2.81 9.28
C VAL A 232 -12.80 -2.40 10.73
N PHE A 233 -11.53 -2.08 11.01
CA PHE A 233 -11.13 -1.62 12.34
C PHE A 233 -11.82 -0.30 12.70
N PRO A 234 -12.49 -0.22 13.85
CA PRO A 234 -13.17 1.02 14.28
C PRO A 234 -12.25 2.22 14.39
N GLU A 235 -10.97 1.99 14.76
CA GLU A 235 -9.95 3.02 14.89
C GLU A 235 -9.64 3.67 13.53
N VAL A 236 -9.69 2.90 12.45
CA VAL A 236 -9.46 3.42 11.09
C VAL A 236 -10.68 4.21 10.58
N GLU A 237 -11.90 3.78 10.92
CA GLU A 237 -13.09 4.59 10.65
C GLU A 237 -13.04 5.94 11.38
N GLU A 238 -12.50 5.95 12.61
CA GLU A 238 -12.33 7.19 13.38
C GLU A 238 -11.28 8.12 12.74
N ILE A 239 -10.19 7.56 12.19
CA ILE A 239 -9.21 8.33 11.39
C ILE A 239 -9.88 8.97 10.18
N ALA A 240 -10.72 8.21 9.46
CA ALA A 240 -11.47 8.75 8.32
C ALA A 240 -12.41 9.90 8.74
N ARG A 241 -13.11 9.80 9.88
CA ARG A 241 -13.97 10.88 10.41
C ARG A 241 -13.16 12.12 10.77
N LYS A 242 -12.04 11.98 11.49
CA LYS A 242 -11.13 13.10 11.81
C LYS A 242 -10.57 13.79 10.57
N ASN A 243 -10.23 13.02 9.54
CA ASN A 243 -9.84 13.59 8.26
C ASN A 243 -10.98 14.42 7.64
N CYS A 244 -12.21 13.92 7.69
CA CYS A 244 -13.37 14.67 7.17
C CYS A 244 -13.56 16.01 7.88
N GLU A 245 -13.41 16.05 9.19
CA GLU A 245 -13.47 17.29 9.97
C GLU A 245 -12.36 18.27 9.56
N LYS A 246 -11.13 17.75 9.36
CA LYS A 246 -9.95 18.59 9.04
C LYS A 246 -9.96 19.09 7.60
N TYR A 247 -10.33 18.25 6.64
CA TYR A 247 -10.17 18.54 5.19
C TYR A 247 -11.50 18.89 4.49
N GLY A 248 -12.62 18.81 5.22
CA GLY A 248 -13.95 19.16 4.68
C GLY A 248 -14.49 18.13 3.69
N SER A 249 -14.14 16.86 3.85
CA SER A 249 -14.69 15.71 3.13
C SER A 249 -15.82 15.06 3.91
N LYS A 250 -16.40 13.98 3.39
CA LYS A 250 -17.43 13.20 4.05
C LYS A 250 -17.03 11.73 4.11
N PHE A 251 -17.32 11.09 5.22
CA PHE A 251 -17.21 9.64 5.36
C PHE A 251 -18.59 9.07 5.71
N HIS A 252 -19.07 8.17 4.87
CA HIS A 252 -20.35 7.49 5.05
C HIS A 252 -20.16 5.98 5.05
N LYS A 253 -21.01 5.26 5.79
CA LYS A 253 -21.02 3.80 5.86
C LYS A 253 -22.41 3.28 5.53
N THR A 254 -22.49 2.25 4.68
CA THR A 254 -23.77 1.66 4.24
C THR A 254 -23.63 0.15 4.01
N ASN A 255 -24.76 -0.56 4.08
CA ASN A 255 -24.85 -1.96 3.69
C ASN A 255 -25.42 -2.14 2.27
N SER A 256 -25.27 -1.14 1.41
CA SER A 256 -25.74 -1.16 0.02
C SER A 256 -24.63 -0.76 -0.96
N MET A 257 -24.19 -1.71 -1.79
CA MET A 257 -23.24 -1.41 -2.86
C MET A 257 -23.82 -0.39 -3.86
N ALA A 258 -25.10 -0.52 -4.18
CA ALA A 258 -25.78 0.39 -5.12
C ALA A 258 -25.82 1.83 -4.58
N GLU A 259 -26.05 2.02 -3.27
CA GLU A 259 -26.00 3.34 -2.66
C GLU A 259 -24.59 3.95 -2.75
N ALA A 260 -23.53 3.16 -2.48
CA ALA A 260 -22.16 3.62 -2.59
C ALA A 260 -21.77 3.99 -4.04
N PHE A 261 -22.25 3.21 -5.02
CA PHE A 261 -21.94 3.44 -6.42
C PHE A 261 -22.66 4.67 -7.00
N LYS A 262 -23.77 5.10 -6.39
CA LYS A 262 -24.59 6.20 -6.90
C LYS A 262 -23.80 7.51 -7.05
N ASP A 263 -23.65 7.96 -8.29
CA ASP A 263 -22.89 9.16 -8.68
C ASP A 263 -21.41 9.13 -8.22
N ALA A 264 -20.82 7.96 -8.00
CA ALA A 264 -19.40 7.83 -7.66
C ALA A 264 -18.51 8.24 -8.83
N ASP A 265 -17.45 8.99 -8.55
CA ASP A 265 -16.36 9.31 -9.50
C ASP A 265 -15.32 8.16 -9.56
N ILE A 266 -15.18 7.40 -8.47
CA ILE A 266 -14.26 6.28 -8.32
C ILE A 266 -14.97 5.12 -7.63
N VAL A 267 -14.73 3.89 -8.11
CA VAL A 267 -15.18 2.67 -7.46
C VAL A 267 -13.98 1.77 -7.16
N TYR A 268 -13.94 1.21 -5.95
CA TYR A 268 -12.91 0.30 -5.49
C TYR A 268 -13.56 -0.95 -4.86
N PRO A 269 -14.12 -1.85 -5.67
CA PRO A 269 -14.72 -3.10 -5.19
C PRO A 269 -13.62 -4.08 -4.85
N LYS A 270 -13.58 -4.57 -3.60
CA LYS A 270 -12.59 -5.53 -3.14
C LYS A 270 -13.14 -6.40 -2.02
N SER A 271 -12.85 -7.69 -2.07
CA SER A 271 -13.17 -8.60 -0.98
C SER A 271 -12.21 -8.44 0.21
N TRP A 272 -12.76 -8.60 1.41
CA TRP A 272 -12.02 -8.79 2.66
C TRP A 272 -12.79 -9.72 3.59
N ALA A 273 -12.10 -10.31 4.56
CA ALA A 273 -12.75 -11.19 5.53
C ALA A 273 -13.49 -10.37 6.60
N PRO A 274 -14.60 -10.90 7.17
CA PRO A 274 -15.30 -10.29 8.30
C PRO A 274 -14.35 -10.05 9.48
N PHE A 275 -14.43 -8.87 10.10
CA PHE A 275 -13.55 -8.49 11.21
C PHE A 275 -13.54 -9.53 12.35
N LYS A 276 -14.73 -9.90 12.87
CA LYS A 276 -14.84 -10.91 13.96
C LYS A 276 -14.29 -12.27 13.58
N ALA A 277 -14.39 -12.65 12.32
CA ALA A 277 -13.82 -13.91 11.84
C ALA A 277 -12.28 -13.85 11.79
N MET A 278 -11.73 -12.69 11.45
CA MET A 278 -10.29 -12.48 11.51
C MET A 278 -9.75 -12.44 12.94
N GLU A 279 -10.51 -11.90 13.91
CA GLU A 279 -10.17 -12.01 15.33
C GLU A 279 -10.10 -13.49 15.76
N LYS A 280 -11.15 -14.27 15.48
CA LYS A 280 -11.19 -15.72 15.76
C LYS A 280 -10.03 -16.47 15.07
N ARG A 281 -9.72 -16.12 13.83
CA ARG A 281 -8.59 -16.72 13.09
C ARG A 281 -7.26 -16.44 13.77
N SER A 282 -7.02 -15.21 14.23
CA SER A 282 -5.82 -14.83 14.96
C SER A 282 -5.69 -15.58 16.30
N GLU A 283 -6.80 -15.72 17.04
CA GLU A 283 -6.81 -16.50 18.28
C GLU A 283 -6.47 -17.99 18.04
N LEU A 284 -7.02 -18.60 16.99
CA LEU A 284 -6.73 -19.99 16.63
C LEU A 284 -5.26 -20.16 16.21
N TYR A 285 -4.73 -19.18 15.47
CA TYR A 285 -3.31 -19.16 15.08
C TYR A 285 -2.38 -19.13 16.28
N VAL A 286 -2.64 -18.23 17.24
CA VAL A 286 -1.84 -18.14 18.48
C VAL A 286 -1.87 -19.43 19.29
N LYS A 287 -3.01 -20.16 19.28
CA LYS A 287 -3.16 -21.46 19.92
C LYS A 287 -2.55 -22.64 19.12
N GLY A 288 -2.09 -22.38 17.89
CA GLY A 288 -1.59 -23.42 17.00
C GLY A 288 -2.70 -24.38 16.49
N ASP A 289 -3.96 -23.95 16.52
CA ASP A 289 -5.13 -24.77 16.15
C ASP A 289 -5.41 -24.68 14.64
N GLN A 290 -4.62 -25.38 13.85
CA GLN A 290 -4.80 -25.43 12.39
C GLN A 290 -6.16 -26.02 11.99
N LYS A 291 -6.66 -27.03 12.73
CA LYS A 291 -7.96 -27.62 12.44
C LYS A 291 -9.11 -26.60 12.61
N GLY A 292 -9.06 -25.80 13.67
CA GLY A 292 -10.02 -24.73 13.90
C GLY A 292 -9.95 -23.66 12.81
N ILE A 293 -8.76 -23.33 12.29
CA ILE A 293 -8.60 -22.42 11.14
C ILE A 293 -9.26 -23.01 9.89
N ASP A 294 -9.04 -24.30 9.59
CA ASP A 294 -9.61 -24.94 8.41
C ASP A 294 -11.16 -25.07 8.48
N GLU A 295 -11.71 -25.22 9.69
CA GLU A 295 -13.16 -25.22 9.93
C GLU A 295 -13.74 -23.81 9.75
N LEU A 296 -13.09 -22.79 10.32
CA LEU A 296 -13.47 -21.39 10.15
C LEU A 296 -13.45 -20.97 8.67
N GLU A 297 -12.48 -21.43 7.89
CA GLU A 297 -12.43 -21.20 6.45
C GLU A 297 -13.70 -21.63 5.74
N LYS A 298 -14.18 -22.85 6.04
CA LYS A 298 -15.40 -23.41 5.43
C LYS A 298 -16.63 -22.58 5.82
N GLU A 299 -16.72 -22.15 7.09
CA GLU A 299 -17.78 -21.28 7.56
C GLU A 299 -17.80 -19.96 6.78
N LEU A 300 -16.63 -19.33 6.59
CA LEU A 300 -16.50 -18.05 5.91
C LEU A 300 -16.77 -18.13 4.41
N LEU A 301 -16.35 -19.20 3.76
CA LEU A 301 -16.71 -19.44 2.34
C LEU A 301 -18.22 -19.56 2.15
N ALA A 302 -18.91 -20.25 3.07
CA ALA A 302 -20.36 -20.37 3.04
C ALA A 302 -21.05 -19.03 3.34
N GLN A 303 -20.49 -18.21 4.23
CA GLN A 303 -20.98 -16.86 4.52
C GLN A 303 -20.79 -15.93 3.30
N ASN A 304 -19.60 -15.89 2.69
CA ASN A 304 -19.35 -15.10 1.49
C ASN A 304 -20.31 -15.47 0.36
N ALA A 305 -20.62 -16.75 0.18
CA ALA A 305 -21.52 -17.21 -0.86
C ALA A 305 -22.97 -16.69 -0.74
N GLN A 306 -23.35 -16.14 0.40
CA GLN A 306 -24.66 -15.48 0.59
C GLN A 306 -24.71 -14.06 -0.01
N HIS A 307 -23.57 -13.51 -0.43
CA HIS A 307 -23.41 -12.14 -0.90
C HIS A 307 -22.83 -12.06 -2.31
N LYS A 308 -23.19 -13.01 -3.19
CA LYS A 308 -22.73 -13.06 -4.58
C LYS A 308 -23.25 -11.89 -5.42
N ASP A 309 -24.32 -11.24 -4.97
CA ASP A 309 -24.87 -10.01 -5.54
C ASP A 309 -23.95 -8.78 -5.34
N TRP A 310 -22.95 -8.86 -4.46
CA TRP A 310 -21.92 -7.84 -4.29
C TRP A 310 -20.81 -7.98 -5.32
N THR A 311 -21.14 -7.74 -6.58
CA THR A 311 -20.21 -7.78 -7.71
C THR A 311 -20.23 -6.45 -8.45
N CYS A 312 -19.06 -5.94 -8.82
CA CYS A 312 -18.93 -4.78 -9.68
C CYS A 312 -19.34 -5.15 -11.12
N SER A 313 -20.63 -5.18 -11.36
CA SER A 313 -21.23 -5.52 -12.65
C SER A 313 -21.41 -4.32 -13.55
N GLU A 314 -21.73 -4.57 -14.84
CA GLU A 314 -22.13 -3.51 -15.78
C GLU A 314 -23.33 -2.71 -15.27
N GLU A 315 -24.30 -3.38 -14.62
CA GLU A 315 -25.46 -2.71 -14.06
C GLU A 315 -25.08 -1.79 -12.88
N MET A 316 -24.17 -2.23 -12.02
CA MET A 316 -23.63 -1.39 -10.94
C MET A 316 -22.87 -0.20 -11.49
N MET A 317 -22.05 -0.39 -12.52
CA MET A 317 -21.30 0.70 -13.14
C MET A 317 -22.21 1.78 -13.74
N LYS A 318 -23.41 1.45 -14.22
CA LYS A 318 -24.39 2.42 -14.72
C LYS A 318 -24.88 3.40 -13.65
N LEU A 319 -24.80 3.03 -12.35
CA LEU A 319 -25.20 3.89 -11.24
C LEU A 319 -24.16 4.99 -10.93
N THR A 320 -22.94 4.80 -11.39
CA THR A 320 -21.85 5.74 -11.16
C THR A 320 -22.03 7.01 -12.02
N LYS A 321 -21.23 8.02 -11.74
CA LYS A 321 -21.28 9.27 -12.47
C LYS A 321 -21.03 9.05 -13.97
N ASP A 322 -22.04 9.37 -14.77
CA ASP A 322 -22.08 9.14 -16.22
C ASP A 322 -21.85 7.67 -16.65
N GLY A 323 -21.98 6.71 -15.72
CA GLY A 323 -21.66 5.30 -15.95
C GLY A 323 -20.15 5.04 -16.18
N LYS A 324 -19.27 5.96 -15.76
CA LYS A 324 -17.85 6.00 -16.15
C LYS A 324 -16.90 6.24 -14.97
N ALA A 325 -17.29 5.89 -13.73
CA ALA A 325 -16.39 5.98 -12.60
C ALA A 325 -15.06 5.26 -12.87
N LEU A 326 -13.95 5.83 -12.41
CA LEU A 326 -12.66 5.15 -12.45
C LEU A 326 -12.72 3.90 -11.58
N TYR A 327 -12.48 2.73 -12.21
CA TYR A 327 -12.36 1.46 -11.49
C TYR A 327 -10.94 1.29 -10.98
N LEU A 328 -10.79 1.07 -9.68
CA LEU A 328 -9.53 0.75 -9.00
C LEU A 328 -9.58 -0.65 -8.40
N HIS A 329 -8.45 -1.30 -8.35
CA HIS A 329 -8.27 -2.57 -7.64
C HIS A 329 -6.81 -2.80 -7.26
N CYS A 330 -6.57 -3.39 -6.09
CA CYS A 330 -5.21 -3.71 -5.63
C CYS A 330 -4.60 -4.97 -6.29
N LEU A 331 -5.33 -5.68 -7.13
CA LEU A 331 -4.92 -6.92 -7.80
C LEU A 331 -4.25 -7.98 -6.87
N PRO A 332 -4.44 -9.28 -7.14
CA PRO A 332 -5.30 -9.80 -8.20
C PRO A 332 -6.77 -9.57 -7.90
N ALA A 333 -7.61 -9.42 -8.94
CA ALA A 333 -9.05 -9.41 -8.84
C ALA A 333 -9.61 -10.80 -9.15
N ASP A 334 -10.69 -11.16 -8.45
CA ASP A 334 -11.51 -12.31 -8.85
C ASP A 334 -12.49 -11.85 -9.94
N ILE A 335 -12.21 -12.26 -11.17
CA ILE A 335 -12.93 -11.80 -12.36
C ILE A 335 -13.95 -12.87 -12.76
N SER A 336 -15.23 -12.50 -12.72
CA SER A 336 -16.35 -13.39 -13.10
C SER A 336 -16.20 -13.90 -14.53
N GLY A 337 -16.31 -15.21 -14.69
CA GLY A 337 -16.21 -15.86 -16.00
C GLY A 337 -14.79 -15.99 -16.58
N LEU A 338 -13.76 -15.49 -15.85
CA LEU A 338 -12.36 -15.60 -16.27
C LEU A 338 -11.50 -16.34 -15.23
N SER A 339 -11.30 -15.78 -14.05
CA SER A 339 -10.50 -16.40 -12.98
C SER A 339 -11.34 -17.26 -12.03
N CYS A 340 -12.65 -17.01 -11.99
CA CYS A 340 -13.64 -17.76 -11.20
C CYS A 340 -15.02 -17.69 -11.86
N PRO A 341 -15.97 -18.55 -11.49
CA PRO A 341 -17.34 -18.46 -12.03
C PRO A 341 -18.05 -17.17 -11.67
N GLU A 342 -17.91 -16.71 -10.42
CA GLU A 342 -18.47 -15.47 -9.87
C GLU A 342 -17.42 -14.82 -8.98
N GLY A 343 -17.22 -13.51 -9.07
CA GLY A 343 -16.15 -12.79 -8.37
C GLY A 343 -16.41 -11.30 -8.13
N GLU A 344 -15.36 -10.59 -7.82
CA GLU A 344 -15.39 -9.17 -7.42
C GLU A 344 -15.88 -8.25 -8.53
N VAL A 345 -15.67 -8.63 -9.81
CA VAL A 345 -15.95 -7.78 -10.97
C VAL A 345 -16.30 -8.60 -12.20
N ASP A 346 -17.21 -8.10 -13.04
CA ASP A 346 -17.50 -8.68 -14.35
C ASP A 346 -16.30 -8.52 -15.30
N ASN A 347 -16.06 -9.54 -16.14
CA ASN A 347 -14.97 -9.49 -17.11
C ASN A 347 -15.04 -8.28 -18.05
N SER A 348 -16.22 -7.89 -18.50
CA SER A 348 -16.40 -6.73 -19.39
C SER A 348 -16.03 -5.40 -18.72
N VAL A 349 -16.35 -5.24 -17.42
CA VAL A 349 -15.95 -4.08 -16.63
C VAL A 349 -14.42 -4.09 -16.45
N PHE A 350 -13.85 -5.22 -16.06
CA PHE A 350 -12.41 -5.35 -15.88
C PHE A 350 -11.64 -5.00 -17.15
N ASP A 351 -12.03 -5.55 -18.29
CA ASP A 351 -11.40 -5.32 -19.60
C ASP A 351 -11.47 -3.84 -20.02
N ARG A 352 -12.58 -3.16 -19.73
CA ARG A 352 -12.73 -1.72 -20.00
C ARG A 352 -11.66 -0.87 -19.30
N TYR A 353 -11.24 -1.26 -18.11
CA TYR A 353 -10.31 -0.50 -17.28
C TYR A 353 -8.88 -1.08 -17.25
N LEU A 354 -8.54 -2.04 -18.12
CA LEU A 354 -7.19 -2.65 -18.16
C LEU A 354 -6.07 -1.62 -18.17
N VAL A 355 -6.16 -0.62 -19.04
CA VAL A 355 -5.08 0.39 -19.18
C VAL A 355 -4.93 1.23 -17.92
N PRO A 356 -5.97 1.91 -17.39
CA PRO A 356 -5.83 2.69 -16.15
C PRO A 356 -5.49 1.81 -14.94
N LEU A 357 -6.00 0.58 -14.87
CA LEU A 357 -5.75 -0.34 -13.76
C LEU A 357 -4.28 -0.80 -13.69
N TYR A 358 -3.69 -1.22 -14.83
CA TYR A 358 -2.26 -1.56 -14.84
C TYR A 358 -1.37 -0.33 -14.71
N LYS A 359 -1.84 0.85 -15.13
CA LYS A 359 -1.16 2.11 -14.83
C LYS A 359 -1.12 2.37 -13.32
N GLN A 360 -2.25 2.23 -12.61
CA GLN A 360 -2.33 2.27 -11.14
C GLN A 360 -1.27 1.33 -10.52
N ALA A 361 -1.25 0.06 -10.94
CA ALA A 361 -0.31 -0.93 -10.42
C ALA A 361 1.17 -0.54 -10.64
N SER A 362 1.48 0.20 -11.70
CA SER A 362 2.85 0.58 -12.07
C SER A 362 3.49 1.65 -11.18
N TYR A 363 2.71 2.35 -10.35
CA TYR A 363 3.24 3.37 -9.44
C TYR A 363 3.92 2.78 -8.19
N LYS A 364 3.56 1.58 -7.78
CA LYS A 364 3.99 0.97 -6.52
C LYS A 364 5.52 0.92 -6.33
N PRO A 365 6.33 0.49 -7.30
CA PRO A 365 7.79 0.50 -7.13
C PRO A 365 8.36 1.92 -6.95
N TYR A 366 7.77 2.94 -7.56
CA TYR A 366 8.21 4.34 -7.38
C TYR A 366 7.82 4.90 -6.02
N ILE A 367 6.65 4.55 -5.50
CA ILE A 367 6.23 4.89 -4.14
C ILE A 367 7.19 4.28 -3.12
N ILE A 368 7.51 3.00 -3.23
CA ILE A 368 8.47 2.33 -2.34
C ILE A 368 9.84 2.98 -2.45
N ALA A 369 10.32 3.25 -3.67
CA ALA A 369 11.59 3.92 -3.88
C ALA A 369 11.62 5.33 -3.26
N ALA A 370 10.52 6.08 -3.34
CA ALA A 370 10.41 7.41 -2.73
C ALA A 370 10.43 7.36 -1.19
N MET A 371 9.76 6.38 -0.58
CA MET A 371 9.82 6.14 0.86
C MET A 371 11.26 5.88 1.32
N ILE A 372 11.96 4.98 0.61
CA ILE A 372 13.37 4.67 0.88
C ILE A 372 14.25 5.90 0.67
N PHE A 373 14.08 6.61 -0.43
CA PHE A 373 14.86 7.79 -0.77
C PHE A 373 14.78 8.85 0.31
N LEU A 374 13.56 9.20 0.74
CA LEU A 374 13.34 10.23 1.76
C LEU A 374 13.87 9.84 3.14
N ALA A 375 13.86 8.54 3.46
CA ALA A 375 14.36 8.04 4.73
C ALA A 375 15.90 7.89 4.76
N GLN A 376 16.54 7.68 3.60
CA GLN A 376 17.98 7.42 3.54
C GLN A 376 18.80 8.64 3.06
N VAL A 377 18.17 9.62 2.40
CA VAL A 377 18.84 10.79 1.86
C VAL A 377 18.61 12.00 2.75
N LYS A 378 19.68 12.54 3.34
CA LYS A 378 19.61 13.70 4.24
C LYS A 378 19.17 14.99 3.54
N ASP A 379 19.60 15.19 2.29
CA ASP A 379 19.22 16.34 1.46
C ASP A 379 18.61 15.85 0.15
N PRO A 380 17.32 15.50 0.16
CA PRO A 380 16.66 14.92 -1.01
C PRO A 380 16.51 15.91 -2.17
N VAL A 381 16.42 17.20 -1.91
CA VAL A 381 16.35 18.24 -2.95
C VAL A 381 17.66 18.27 -3.75
N LYS A 382 18.78 18.38 -3.04
CA LYS A 382 20.11 18.37 -3.67
C LYS A 382 20.35 17.08 -4.44
N ALA A 383 20.02 15.93 -3.85
CA ALA A 383 20.19 14.64 -4.50
C ALA A 383 19.39 14.51 -5.82
N LEU A 384 18.13 14.95 -5.86
CA LEU A 384 17.34 14.97 -7.09
C LEU A 384 17.93 15.90 -8.16
N MET A 385 18.44 17.07 -7.77
CA MET A 385 19.10 17.99 -8.70
C MET A 385 20.41 17.41 -9.26
N GLU A 386 21.20 16.73 -8.43
CA GLU A 386 22.43 16.04 -8.85
C GLU A 386 22.13 14.88 -9.80
N LEU A 387 21.12 14.06 -9.53
CA LEU A 387 20.67 13.00 -10.42
C LEU A 387 20.19 13.55 -11.77
N ASP A 388 19.48 14.68 -11.77
CA ASP A 388 19.06 15.32 -13.01
C ASP A 388 20.22 15.94 -13.81
N ALA A 389 21.18 16.52 -13.13
CA ALA A 389 22.38 17.10 -13.78
C ALA A 389 23.36 16.04 -14.29
N ALA A 390 23.40 14.86 -13.67
CA ALA A 390 24.31 13.79 -14.01
C ALA A 390 24.08 13.25 -15.44
N ASN A 391 25.18 12.90 -16.13
CA ASN A 391 25.14 12.21 -17.44
C ASN A 391 25.02 10.69 -17.32
N ALA A 392 24.80 10.16 -16.12
CA ALA A 392 24.65 8.74 -15.88
C ALA A 392 23.34 8.23 -16.54
N LYS A 393 23.48 7.33 -17.51
CA LYS A 393 22.35 6.73 -18.22
C LYS A 393 21.94 5.42 -17.55
N ARG A 394 20.63 5.16 -17.52
CA ARG A 394 20.09 3.87 -17.12
C ARG A 394 20.42 2.77 -18.13
N LEU A 395 20.32 3.09 -19.42
CA LEU A 395 20.66 2.20 -20.53
C LEU A 395 21.81 2.83 -21.30
N THR A 396 22.91 2.10 -21.49
CA THR A 396 24.10 2.59 -22.20
C THR A 396 23.91 2.65 -23.72
N ASN A 397 23.07 1.76 -24.25
CA ASN A 397 22.71 1.74 -25.67
C ASN A 397 21.21 1.99 -25.81
N THR A 398 20.84 3.13 -26.35
CA THR A 398 19.48 3.38 -26.83
C THR A 398 19.34 2.80 -28.23
N ARG A 399 18.49 1.79 -28.37
CA ARG A 399 18.09 1.33 -29.71
C ARG A 399 17.22 2.37 -30.39
#